data_c44baf3622dc7ef0188259c78a681204
#
_entry.id   c44baf3622dc7ef0188259c78a681204
#
_cell.length_a   1.000
_cell.length_b   1.000
_cell.length_c   1.000
_cell.angle_alpha   90.00
_cell.angle_beta   90.00
_cell.angle_gamma   90.00
#
_symmetry.space_group_name_H-M   'P 1'
#
loop_
_entity.id
_entity.type
_entity.pdbx_description
1 polymer ?
#
loop_
_entity_poly.entity_id
_entity_poly.type
_entity_poly.pdbx_seq_one_letter_code
_entity_poly.pdbx_strand_id
1 'polypeptide(L)'
;MKRKTDRVKQMWKVLVCLLIVAVVGATAVFGINSYVKMSVRAQILSPEEATQIDSDCILVLGAGVRAGRPSHMLEDRLLQGIQLYEKGASSRLIMSGDHGRKEYDEVNVMKQFAIDAGIPSKQVFMDHAGFSTYESLYRARDIFQAKKIIIVTQEYHLYRALYIAKKLGIEANGVASDLRGYAGQEYRDAREILARAKDFFYVMVKPEPTYLGDAIPINSNGDLTND
;
A
#
# COMPACT_ATOMS: atom_id res chain seq x y z
N MET A 1 -2.32 42.80 42.31
CA MET A 1 -2.77 42.96 40.90
C MET A 1 -1.67 42.63 39.88
N LYS A 2 -0.46 43.15 39.91
CA LYS A 2 0.64 42.89 38.94
C LYS A 2 0.90 41.41 38.64
N ARG A 3 1.04 40.55 39.68
CA ARG A 3 1.31 39.09 39.52
C ARG A 3 0.26 38.33 38.69
N LYS A 4 -1.02 38.74 38.73
CA LYS A 4 -2.10 38.08 37.98
C LYS A 4 -2.05 38.48 36.50
N THR A 5 -1.68 39.72 36.21
CA THR A 5 -1.50 40.24 34.84
C THR A 5 -0.29 39.60 34.15
N ASP A 6 0.80 39.36 34.87
CA ASP A 6 2.00 38.74 34.31
C ASP A 6 1.80 37.23 34.02
N ARG A 7 1.02 36.50 34.84
CA ARG A 7 0.62 35.10 34.56
C ARG A 7 -0.27 35.03 33.31
N VAL A 8 -1.21 35.94 33.14
CA VAL A 8 -2.06 35.99 31.92
C VAL A 8 -1.22 36.24 30.67
N LYS A 9 -0.30 37.21 30.71
CA LYS A 9 0.62 37.46 29.58
C LYS A 9 1.51 36.29 29.25
N GLN A 10 2.01 35.57 30.24
CA GLN A 10 2.81 34.37 30.06
C GLN A 10 2.00 33.23 29.42
N MET A 11 0.76 33.03 29.91
CA MET A 11 -0.17 32.05 29.34
C MET A 11 -0.48 32.34 27.88
N TRP A 12 -0.72 33.62 27.52
CA TRP A 12 -0.91 34.05 26.14
C TRP A 12 0.30 33.75 25.25
N LYS A 13 1.52 34.01 25.71
CA LYS A 13 2.73 33.68 24.97
C LYS A 13 2.83 32.17 24.71
N VAL A 14 2.55 31.33 25.72
CA VAL A 14 2.55 29.86 25.55
C VAL A 14 1.50 29.43 24.53
N LEU A 15 0.28 29.96 24.61
CA LEU A 15 -0.78 29.64 23.64
C LEU A 15 -0.41 30.04 22.20
N VAL A 16 0.18 31.22 22.03
CA VAL A 16 0.67 31.66 20.71
C VAL A 16 1.79 30.75 20.19
N CYS A 17 2.75 30.40 21.04
CA CYS A 17 3.79 29.45 20.64
C CYS A 17 3.22 28.09 20.24
N LEU A 18 2.28 27.54 21.01
CA LEU A 18 1.61 26.28 20.67
C LEU A 18 0.83 26.38 19.35
N LEU A 19 0.16 27.49 19.11
CA LEU A 19 -0.54 27.73 17.84
C LEU A 19 0.45 27.76 16.66
N ILE A 20 1.57 28.47 16.81
CA ILE A 20 2.60 28.53 15.77
C ILE A 20 3.16 27.13 15.47
N VAL A 21 3.47 26.35 16.51
CA VAL A 21 3.95 24.97 16.34
C VAL A 21 2.91 24.10 15.62
N ALA A 22 1.63 24.23 16.00
CA ALA A 22 0.55 23.49 15.35
C ALA A 22 0.40 23.88 13.87
N VAL A 23 0.47 25.17 13.54
CA VAL A 23 0.37 25.66 12.16
C VAL A 23 1.56 25.19 11.33
N VAL A 24 2.79 25.28 11.86
CA VAL A 24 4.00 24.82 11.18
C VAL A 24 3.92 23.28 10.96
N GLY A 25 3.50 22.54 11.99
CA GLY A 25 3.33 21.08 11.87
C GLY A 25 2.29 20.69 10.82
N ALA A 26 1.14 21.35 10.82
CA ALA A 26 0.10 21.13 9.81
C ALA A 26 0.62 21.45 8.39
N THR A 27 1.28 22.60 8.22
CA THR A 27 1.86 23.01 6.92
C THR A 27 2.89 21.98 6.43
N ALA A 28 3.74 21.46 7.32
CA ALA A 28 4.71 20.43 6.97
C ALA A 28 4.03 19.13 6.52
N VAL A 29 2.99 18.67 7.23
CA VAL A 29 2.22 17.46 6.88
C VAL A 29 1.56 17.60 5.50
N PHE A 30 0.90 18.74 5.22
CA PHE A 30 0.29 19.00 3.92
C PHE A 30 1.34 19.15 2.81
N GLY A 31 2.48 19.78 3.09
CA GLY A 31 3.60 19.88 2.16
C GLY A 31 4.17 18.52 1.78
N ILE A 32 4.42 17.65 2.76
CA ILE A 32 4.87 16.27 2.55
C ILE A 32 3.83 15.48 1.74
N ASN A 33 2.54 15.57 2.12
CA ASN A 33 1.47 14.89 1.40
C ASN A 33 1.45 15.30 -0.10
N SER A 34 1.56 16.59 -0.39
CA SER A 34 1.59 17.10 -1.76
C SER A 34 2.83 16.64 -2.52
N TYR A 35 3.99 16.69 -1.88
CA TYR A 35 5.25 16.19 -2.45
C TYR A 35 5.16 14.69 -2.79
N VAL A 36 4.68 13.85 -1.88
CA VAL A 36 4.50 12.40 -2.12
C VAL A 36 3.61 12.17 -3.34
N LYS A 37 2.44 12.82 -3.40
CA LYS A 37 1.52 12.69 -4.53
C LYS A 37 2.15 13.13 -5.86
N MET A 38 2.77 14.30 -5.89
CA MET A 38 3.36 14.84 -7.12
C MET A 38 4.53 13.99 -7.62
N SER A 39 5.31 13.41 -6.72
CA SER A 39 6.53 12.65 -7.06
C SER A 39 6.27 11.32 -7.76
N VAL A 40 5.03 10.81 -7.72
CA VAL A 40 4.64 9.49 -8.28
C VAL A 40 3.39 9.53 -9.14
N ARG A 41 2.77 10.69 -9.34
CA ARG A 41 1.50 10.81 -10.08
C ARG A 41 1.59 10.24 -11.50
N ALA A 42 2.72 10.42 -12.16
CA ALA A 42 2.95 9.92 -13.51
C ALA A 42 3.09 8.39 -13.60
N GLN A 43 3.22 7.70 -12.45
CA GLN A 43 3.30 6.24 -12.38
C GLN A 43 1.92 5.58 -12.22
N ILE A 44 0.84 6.37 -12.06
CA ILE A 44 -0.53 5.86 -12.02
C ILE A 44 -1.04 5.80 -13.46
N LEU A 45 -1.34 4.59 -13.90
CA LEU A 45 -1.69 4.27 -15.28
C LEU A 45 -3.13 3.79 -15.37
N SER A 46 -3.71 3.90 -16.56
CA SER A 46 -4.90 3.15 -16.92
C SER A 46 -4.59 1.65 -17.06
N PRO A 47 -5.59 0.75 -16.97
CA PRO A 47 -5.38 -0.67 -17.20
C PRO A 47 -4.78 -0.97 -18.60
N GLU A 48 -5.15 -0.20 -19.62
CA GLU A 48 -4.67 -0.33 -21.00
C GLU A 48 -3.18 0.04 -21.11
N GLU A 49 -2.76 1.14 -20.49
CA GLU A 49 -1.35 1.55 -20.46
C GLU A 49 -0.50 0.54 -19.70
N ALA A 50 -1.01 -0.01 -18.61
CA ALA A 50 -0.30 -1.00 -17.78
C ALA A 50 0.00 -2.31 -18.55
N THR A 51 -0.81 -2.67 -19.53
CA THR A 51 -0.55 -3.86 -20.38
C THR A 51 0.59 -3.67 -21.36
N GLN A 52 1.06 -2.45 -21.57
CA GLN A 52 2.20 -2.15 -22.45
C GLN A 52 3.54 -2.16 -21.71
N ILE A 53 3.50 -2.44 -20.39
CA ILE A 53 4.69 -2.43 -19.54
C ILE A 53 5.14 -3.86 -19.30
N ASP A 54 6.41 -4.14 -19.53
CA ASP A 54 7.05 -5.38 -19.10
C ASP A 54 7.21 -5.36 -17.58
N SER A 55 6.43 -6.18 -16.85
CA SER A 55 6.46 -6.26 -15.40
C SER A 55 6.69 -7.70 -14.91
N ASP A 56 7.47 -7.84 -13.84
CA ASP A 56 7.75 -9.15 -13.22
C ASP A 56 6.48 -9.75 -12.60
N CYS A 57 5.64 -8.88 -12.00
CA CYS A 57 4.40 -9.31 -11.36
C CYS A 57 3.41 -8.16 -11.17
N ILE A 58 2.15 -8.55 -10.89
CA ILE A 58 1.09 -7.69 -10.38
C ILE A 58 0.99 -7.92 -8.87
N LEU A 59 1.26 -6.89 -8.06
CA LEU A 59 1.14 -6.91 -6.60
C LEU A 59 -0.26 -6.40 -6.21
N VAL A 60 -1.10 -7.29 -5.70
CA VAL A 60 -2.42 -6.96 -5.16
C VAL A 60 -2.33 -6.78 -3.66
N LEU A 61 -2.59 -5.57 -3.17
CA LEU A 61 -2.54 -5.26 -1.74
C LEU A 61 -3.85 -5.63 -1.04
N GLY A 62 -3.76 -6.22 0.16
CA GLY A 62 -4.89 -6.58 1.00
C GLY A 62 -5.75 -5.38 1.43
N ALA A 63 -7.04 -5.61 1.66
CA ALA A 63 -8.03 -4.62 2.12
C ALA A 63 -9.08 -5.19 3.08
N GLY A 64 -8.83 -6.37 3.60
CA GLY A 64 -9.63 -7.04 4.60
C GLY A 64 -10.62 -8.06 4.06
N VAL A 65 -10.82 -9.11 4.87
CA VAL A 65 -11.81 -10.16 4.65
C VAL A 65 -12.85 -10.14 5.77
N ARG A 66 -14.08 -10.59 5.48
CA ARG A 66 -15.16 -10.74 6.46
C ARG A 66 -15.90 -12.06 6.19
N ALA A 67 -16.01 -12.89 7.21
CA ALA A 67 -16.67 -14.20 7.12
C ALA A 67 -16.17 -15.03 5.91
N GLY A 68 -14.85 -15.08 5.70
CA GLY A 68 -14.21 -15.83 4.63
C GLY A 68 -14.43 -15.28 3.21
N ARG A 69 -14.89 -14.03 3.08
CA ARG A 69 -15.09 -13.36 1.79
C ARG A 69 -14.30 -12.04 1.73
N PRO A 70 -13.82 -11.64 0.55
CA PRO A 70 -13.21 -10.33 0.38
C PRO A 70 -14.17 -9.20 0.79
N SER A 71 -13.65 -8.14 1.41
CA SER A 71 -14.37 -6.88 1.49
C SER A 71 -14.60 -6.33 0.08
N HIS A 72 -15.59 -5.44 -0.12
CA HIS A 72 -15.82 -4.82 -1.44
C HIS A 72 -14.56 -4.15 -2.02
N MET A 73 -13.73 -3.54 -1.16
CA MET A 73 -12.48 -2.94 -1.59
C MET A 73 -11.45 -3.98 -2.02
N LEU A 74 -11.37 -5.11 -1.31
CA LEU A 74 -10.48 -6.20 -1.67
C LEU A 74 -10.97 -6.90 -2.93
N GLU A 75 -12.27 -7.13 -3.06
CA GLU A 75 -12.87 -7.71 -4.26
C GLU A 75 -12.52 -6.90 -5.51
N ASP A 76 -12.66 -5.56 -5.46
CA ASP A 76 -12.31 -4.69 -6.58
C ASP A 76 -10.81 -4.75 -6.92
N ARG A 77 -9.92 -4.88 -5.92
CA ARG A 77 -8.49 -5.10 -6.16
C ARG A 77 -8.22 -6.43 -6.85
N LEU A 78 -8.87 -7.48 -6.40
CA LEU A 78 -8.74 -8.82 -6.99
C LEU A 78 -9.23 -8.83 -8.43
N LEU A 79 -10.42 -8.29 -8.69
CA LEU A 79 -10.96 -8.17 -10.06
C LEU A 79 -10.03 -7.37 -10.98
N GLN A 80 -9.49 -6.24 -10.51
CA GLN A 80 -8.55 -5.43 -11.28
C GLN A 80 -7.23 -6.16 -11.54
N GLY A 81 -6.69 -6.88 -10.53
CA GLY A 81 -5.46 -7.66 -10.67
C GLY A 81 -5.63 -8.82 -11.66
N ILE A 82 -6.75 -9.53 -11.58
CA ILE A 82 -7.12 -10.62 -12.51
C ILE A 82 -7.26 -10.07 -13.94
N GLN A 83 -7.96 -8.97 -14.12
CA GLN A 83 -8.12 -8.33 -15.43
C GLN A 83 -6.78 -7.97 -16.07
N LEU A 84 -5.84 -7.43 -15.28
CA LEU A 84 -4.50 -7.10 -15.75
C LEU A 84 -3.71 -8.36 -16.14
N TYR A 85 -3.82 -9.42 -15.35
CA TYR A 85 -3.22 -10.71 -15.65
C TYR A 85 -3.78 -11.29 -16.98
N GLU A 86 -5.09 -11.33 -17.14
CA GLU A 86 -5.75 -11.83 -18.35
C GLU A 86 -5.40 -11.02 -19.62
N LYS A 87 -5.19 -9.72 -19.45
CA LYS A 87 -4.73 -8.83 -20.53
C LYS A 87 -3.21 -8.91 -20.79
N GLY A 88 -2.49 -9.75 -20.06
CA GLY A 88 -1.06 -10.00 -20.29
C GLY A 88 -0.11 -8.96 -19.70
N ALA A 89 -0.55 -8.11 -18.76
CA ALA A 89 0.32 -7.14 -18.08
C ALA A 89 1.44 -7.81 -17.25
N SER A 90 1.20 -9.01 -16.75
CA SER A 90 2.20 -9.93 -16.21
C SER A 90 1.62 -11.34 -16.12
N SER A 91 2.50 -12.36 -16.09
CA SER A 91 2.12 -13.77 -15.88
C SER A 91 2.17 -14.21 -14.42
N ARG A 92 2.37 -13.30 -13.47
CA ARG A 92 2.51 -13.57 -12.04
C ARG A 92 1.71 -12.57 -11.20
N LEU A 93 1.10 -13.10 -10.13
CA LEU A 93 0.39 -12.32 -9.11
C LEU A 93 1.06 -12.53 -7.76
N ILE A 94 1.23 -11.45 -6.98
CA ILE A 94 1.54 -11.53 -5.56
C ILE A 94 0.31 -11.04 -4.81
N MET A 95 -0.29 -11.89 -3.98
CA MET A 95 -1.35 -11.55 -3.04
C MET A 95 -0.71 -11.22 -1.71
N SER A 96 -0.67 -9.94 -1.34
CA SER A 96 -0.02 -9.50 -0.11
C SER A 96 -1.04 -8.98 0.89
N GLY A 97 -1.10 -9.61 2.05
CA GLY A 97 -2.06 -9.32 3.09
C GLY A 97 -1.62 -9.76 4.47
N ASP A 98 -2.52 -9.64 5.44
CA ASP A 98 -2.29 -10.01 6.84
C ASP A 98 -2.79 -11.44 7.09
N HIS A 99 -1.88 -12.30 7.61
CA HIS A 99 -2.19 -13.63 8.15
C HIS A 99 -1.83 -13.72 9.64
N GLY A 100 -1.82 -12.59 10.35
CA GLY A 100 -1.36 -12.53 11.75
C GLY A 100 -2.28 -13.18 12.79
N ARG A 101 -3.46 -13.74 12.41
CA ARG A 101 -4.41 -14.39 13.32
C ARG A 101 -4.95 -15.69 12.71
N LYS A 102 -5.03 -16.76 13.51
CA LYS A 102 -5.53 -18.09 13.07
C LYS A 102 -6.92 -18.10 12.41
N GLU A 103 -7.75 -17.10 12.70
CA GLU A 103 -9.12 -16.97 12.15
C GLU A 103 -9.21 -15.91 11.03
N TYR A 104 -8.08 -15.29 10.68
CA TYR A 104 -8.02 -14.23 9.68
C TYR A 104 -6.95 -14.55 8.63
N ASP A 105 -7.40 -15.13 7.54
CA ASP A 105 -6.56 -15.59 6.44
C ASP A 105 -6.95 -14.84 5.16
N GLU A 106 -6.45 -13.62 5.05
CA GLU A 106 -6.74 -12.77 3.90
C GLU A 106 -6.07 -13.32 2.64
N VAL A 107 -4.85 -13.79 2.75
CA VAL A 107 -4.02 -14.15 1.61
C VAL A 107 -4.53 -15.42 0.92
N ASN A 108 -4.95 -16.43 1.69
CA ASN A 108 -5.57 -17.64 1.12
C ASN A 108 -6.90 -17.32 0.42
N VAL A 109 -7.72 -16.41 1.00
CA VAL A 109 -8.94 -15.93 0.33
C VAL A 109 -8.62 -15.23 -0.99
N MET A 110 -7.57 -14.41 -1.02
CA MET A 110 -7.13 -13.72 -2.24
C MET A 110 -6.64 -14.70 -3.30
N LYS A 111 -5.81 -15.69 -2.91
CA LYS A 111 -5.32 -16.72 -3.83
C LYS A 111 -6.46 -17.58 -4.36
N GLN A 112 -7.37 -18.05 -3.50
CA GLN A 112 -8.50 -18.86 -3.92
C GLN A 112 -9.39 -18.10 -4.91
N PHE A 113 -9.63 -16.81 -4.67
CA PHE A 113 -10.41 -15.95 -5.57
C PHE A 113 -9.78 -15.90 -6.99
N ALA A 114 -8.47 -15.83 -7.08
CA ALA A 114 -7.76 -15.84 -8.36
C ALA A 114 -7.82 -17.23 -9.04
N ILE A 115 -7.70 -18.32 -8.27
CA ILE A 115 -7.82 -19.69 -8.78
C ILE A 115 -9.24 -19.94 -9.29
N ASP A 116 -10.26 -19.51 -8.58
CA ASP A 116 -11.67 -19.64 -8.99
C ASP A 116 -11.97 -18.86 -10.28
N ALA A 117 -11.21 -17.80 -10.55
CA ALA A 117 -11.24 -17.06 -11.82
C ALA A 117 -10.41 -17.73 -12.94
N GLY A 118 -9.80 -18.90 -12.69
CA GLY A 118 -9.09 -19.68 -13.70
C GLY A 118 -7.57 -19.43 -13.77
N ILE A 119 -7.00 -18.63 -12.85
CA ILE A 119 -5.55 -18.41 -12.82
C ILE A 119 -4.87 -19.64 -12.20
N PRO A 120 -3.84 -20.23 -12.86
CA PRO A 120 -3.12 -21.38 -12.31
C PRO A 120 -2.47 -21.06 -10.95
N SER A 121 -2.69 -21.90 -9.95
CA SER A 121 -2.17 -21.74 -8.58
C SER A 121 -0.66 -21.41 -8.56
N LYS A 122 0.13 -22.08 -9.39
CA LYS A 122 1.57 -21.86 -9.52
C LYS A 122 2.00 -20.45 -9.96
N GLN A 123 1.05 -19.64 -10.45
CA GLN A 123 1.29 -18.26 -10.88
C GLN A 123 0.84 -17.23 -9.84
N VAL A 124 0.24 -17.68 -8.73
CA VAL A 124 -0.24 -16.85 -7.64
C VAL A 124 0.62 -17.09 -6.40
N PHE A 125 1.41 -16.11 -6.05
CA PHE A 125 2.26 -16.11 -4.86
C PHE A 125 1.52 -15.48 -3.68
N MET A 126 1.72 -16.02 -2.48
CA MET A 126 1.16 -15.52 -1.24
C MET A 126 2.23 -14.84 -0.39
N ASP A 127 1.98 -13.58 -0.03
CA ASP A 127 2.78 -12.85 0.95
C ASP A 127 2.01 -12.75 2.26
N HIS A 128 2.27 -13.68 3.17
CA HIS A 128 1.60 -13.83 4.47
C HIS A 128 2.00 -12.77 5.51
N ALA A 129 3.02 -11.99 5.24
CA ALA A 129 3.55 -11.00 6.17
C ALA A 129 3.49 -9.56 5.63
N GLY A 130 2.53 -9.28 4.78
CA GLY A 130 2.21 -7.94 4.27
C GLY A 130 1.42 -7.09 5.27
N PHE A 131 1.89 -6.99 6.54
CA PHE A 131 1.17 -6.28 7.63
C PHE A 131 1.06 -4.77 7.42
N SER A 132 1.85 -4.23 6.55
CA SER A 132 1.80 -2.82 6.13
C SER A 132 2.22 -2.69 4.68
N THR A 133 1.83 -1.57 4.04
CA THR A 133 2.24 -1.28 2.66
C THR A 133 3.77 -1.27 2.49
N TYR A 134 4.49 -0.81 3.50
CA TYR A 134 5.95 -0.83 3.50
C TYR A 134 6.49 -2.26 3.49
N GLU A 135 5.98 -3.13 4.35
CA GLU A 135 6.42 -4.53 4.43
C GLU A 135 6.05 -5.31 3.17
N SER A 136 4.84 -5.13 2.63
CA SER A 136 4.45 -5.72 1.33
C SER A 136 5.45 -5.40 0.23
N LEU A 137 5.86 -4.14 0.12
CA LEU A 137 6.82 -3.71 -0.91
C LEU A 137 8.25 -4.14 -0.60
N TYR A 138 8.66 -4.09 0.66
CA TYR A 138 9.96 -4.59 1.07
C TYR A 138 10.10 -6.08 0.73
N ARG A 139 9.08 -6.89 1.04
CA ARG A 139 9.04 -8.32 0.77
C ARG A 139 8.89 -8.63 -0.72
N ALA A 140 8.13 -7.83 -1.48
CA ALA A 140 8.09 -7.95 -2.94
C ALA A 140 9.49 -7.85 -3.56
N ARG A 141 10.34 -6.94 -3.05
CA ARG A 141 11.73 -6.77 -3.49
C ARG A 141 12.65 -7.89 -3.00
N ASP A 142 12.63 -8.22 -1.71
CA ASP A 142 13.67 -9.04 -1.08
C ASP A 142 13.31 -10.53 -1.03
N ILE A 143 12.04 -10.86 -0.78
CA ILE A 143 11.57 -12.25 -0.77
C ILE A 143 11.24 -12.71 -2.19
N PHE A 144 10.38 -11.96 -2.90
CA PHE A 144 9.96 -12.34 -4.25
C PHE A 144 10.92 -11.86 -5.34
N GLN A 145 11.93 -11.06 -4.99
CA GLN A 145 12.97 -10.55 -5.90
C GLN A 145 12.39 -9.86 -7.14
N ALA A 146 11.20 -9.27 -7.00
CA ALA A 146 10.53 -8.52 -8.04
C ALA A 146 11.14 -7.12 -8.16
N LYS A 147 11.52 -6.72 -9.38
CA LYS A 147 12.19 -5.45 -9.69
C LYS A 147 11.26 -4.47 -10.36
N LYS A 148 10.38 -4.96 -11.23
CA LYS A 148 9.37 -4.19 -11.98
C LYS A 148 7.99 -4.70 -11.64
N ILE A 149 7.16 -3.89 -11.00
CA ILE A 149 5.86 -4.33 -10.50
C ILE A 149 4.72 -3.40 -10.92
N ILE A 150 3.53 -3.98 -11.08
CA ILE A 150 2.28 -3.21 -11.15
C ILE A 150 1.56 -3.37 -9.81
N ILE A 151 1.34 -2.26 -9.10
CA ILE A 151 0.64 -2.25 -7.81
C ILE A 151 -0.85 -2.02 -8.05
N VAL A 152 -1.70 -2.89 -7.50
CA VAL A 152 -3.16 -2.76 -7.58
C VAL A 152 -3.73 -2.44 -6.20
N THR A 153 -4.32 -1.27 -6.08
CA THR A 153 -5.05 -0.79 -4.89
C THR A 153 -5.91 0.41 -5.28
N GLN A 154 -6.72 0.97 -4.36
CA GLN A 154 -7.49 2.18 -4.64
C GLN A 154 -6.57 3.40 -4.87
N GLU A 155 -7.01 4.36 -5.70
CA GLU A 155 -6.21 5.52 -6.11
C GLU A 155 -5.62 6.30 -4.92
N TYR A 156 -6.43 6.56 -3.89
CA TYR A 156 -5.97 7.31 -2.73
C TYR A 156 -4.77 6.67 -2.02
N HIS A 157 -4.64 5.33 -2.12
CA HIS A 157 -3.57 4.54 -1.54
C HIS A 157 -2.36 4.38 -2.48
N LEU A 158 -2.57 4.40 -3.81
CA LEU A 158 -1.50 4.25 -4.81
C LEU A 158 -0.36 5.24 -4.60
N TYR A 159 -0.66 6.50 -4.30
CA TYR A 159 0.37 7.52 -4.08
C TYR A 159 1.37 7.12 -2.99
N ARG A 160 0.89 6.52 -1.91
CA ARG A 160 1.73 6.06 -0.81
C ARG A 160 2.51 4.81 -1.18
N ALA A 161 1.87 3.83 -1.78
CA ALA A 161 2.50 2.59 -2.21
C ALA A 161 3.62 2.85 -3.24
N LEU A 162 3.35 3.64 -4.27
CA LEU A 162 4.33 4.01 -5.30
C LEU A 162 5.50 4.81 -4.72
N TYR A 163 5.25 5.71 -3.76
CA TYR A 163 6.32 6.45 -3.09
C TYR A 163 7.24 5.52 -2.30
N ILE A 164 6.70 4.57 -1.56
CA ILE A 164 7.47 3.56 -0.82
C ILE A 164 8.27 2.71 -1.81
N ALA A 165 7.65 2.19 -2.88
CA ALA A 165 8.32 1.40 -3.92
C ALA A 165 9.52 2.14 -4.51
N LYS A 166 9.33 3.40 -4.91
CA LYS A 166 10.39 4.28 -5.42
C LYS A 166 11.55 4.45 -4.44
N LYS A 167 11.27 4.61 -3.14
CA LYS A 167 12.29 4.77 -2.09
C LYS A 167 13.01 3.46 -1.76
N LEU A 168 12.36 2.33 -1.96
CA LEU A 168 12.96 1.00 -1.84
C LEU A 168 13.75 0.59 -3.11
N GLY A 169 13.69 1.35 -4.19
CA GLY A 169 14.39 1.05 -5.44
C GLY A 169 13.66 0.06 -6.35
N ILE A 170 12.35 -0.07 -6.18
CA ILE A 170 11.48 -0.88 -7.05
C ILE A 170 10.96 0.01 -8.19
N GLU A 171 11.07 -0.44 -9.43
CA GLU A 171 10.40 0.16 -10.57
C GLU A 171 8.91 -0.22 -10.51
N ALA A 172 8.05 0.72 -10.17
CA ALA A 172 6.64 0.44 -9.92
C ALA A 172 5.72 1.38 -10.70
N ASN A 173 4.67 0.81 -11.27
CA ASN A 173 3.50 1.53 -11.77
C ASN A 173 2.27 1.10 -10.96
N GLY A 174 1.23 1.91 -10.94
CA GLY A 174 0.03 1.65 -10.18
C GLY A 174 -1.21 1.67 -11.05
N VAL A 175 -2.14 0.77 -10.80
CA VAL A 175 -3.47 0.76 -11.42
C VAL A 175 -4.52 0.86 -10.34
N ALA A 176 -5.40 1.84 -10.46
CA ALA A 176 -6.48 2.07 -9.50
C ALA A 176 -7.57 1.00 -9.64
N SER A 177 -8.08 0.53 -8.50
CA SER A 177 -9.16 -0.45 -8.40
C SER A 177 -10.45 0.14 -7.84
N ASP A 178 -10.73 1.39 -8.17
CA ASP A 178 -11.93 2.11 -7.71
C ASP A 178 -13.12 1.79 -8.62
N LEU A 179 -13.59 0.52 -8.61
CA LEU A 179 -14.68 0.05 -9.48
C LEU A 179 -16.06 0.48 -8.97
N ARG A 180 -16.15 0.91 -7.70
CA ARG A 180 -17.37 1.39 -7.05
C ARG A 180 -17.07 2.47 -6.01
N GLY A 181 -18.11 3.17 -5.55
CA GLY A 181 -17.99 4.10 -4.42
C GLY A 181 -17.98 3.36 -3.08
N TYR A 182 -17.14 3.80 -2.13
CA TYR A 182 -17.02 3.20 -0.80
C TYR A 182 -17.49 4.16 0.29
N ALA A 183 -18.34 3.69 1.20
CA ALA A 183 -18.73 4.48 2.39
C ALA A 183 -17.50 4.84 3.23
N GLY A 184 -17.43 6.08 3.75
CA GLY A 184 -16.33 6.57 4.60
C GLY A 184 -15.05 6.92 3.83
N GLN A 185 -15.14 7.28 2.55
CA GLN A 185 -13.98 7.66 1.74
C GLN A 185 -13.26 8.88 2.31
N GLU A 186 -13.98 9.89 2.78
CA GLU A 186 -13.39 11.10 3.40
C GLU A 186 -12.50 10.78 4.60
N TYR A 187 -12.91 9.82 5.43
CA TYR A 187 -12.08 9.36 6.55
C TYR A 187 -10.80 8.69 6.08
N ARG A 188 -10.87 7.86 5.03
CA ARG A 188 -9.69 7.21 4.44
C ARG A 188 -8.74 8.23 3.83
N ASP A 189 -9.26 9.23 3.12
CA ASP A 189 -8.47 10.30 2.53
C ASP A 189 -7.72 11.11 3.60
N ALA A 190 -8.41 11.48 4.69
CA ALA A 190 -7.78 12.16 5.82
C ALA A 190 -6.71 11.29 6.51
N ARG A 191 -6.98 10.00 6.72
CA ARG A 191 -6.01 9.05 7.27
C ARG A 191 -4.78 8.93 6.38
N GLU A 192 -4.96 8.90 5.06
CA GLU A 192 -3.85 8.77 4.11
C GLU A 192 -2.92 10.00 4.09
N ILE A 193 -3.41 11.20 4.41
CA ILE A 193 -2.55 12.38 4.59
C ILE A 193 -1.51 12.11 5.68
N LEU A 194 -1.95 11.60 6.82
CA LEU A 194 -1.08 11.27 7.95
C LEU A 194 -0.20 10.05 7.64
N ALA A 195 -0.75 9.03 6.96
CA ALA A 195 -0.02 7.83 6.58
C ALA A 195 1.12 8.16 5.59
N ARG A 196 0.89 9.04 4.61
CA ARG A 196 1.94 9.52 3.69
C ARG A 196 3.03 10.30 4.43
N ALA A 197 2.66 11.14 5.39
CA ALA A 197 3.64 11.86 6.21
C ALA A 197 4.48 10.89 7.07
N LYS A 198 3.84 9.89 7.70
CA LYS A 198 4.54 8.84 8.46
C LYS A 198 5.51 8.08 7.58
N ASP A 199 5.03 7.57 6.45
CA ASP A 199 5.82 6.70 5.58
C ASP A 199 6.92 7.48 4.82
N PHE A 200 6.75 8.80 4.63
CA PHE A 200 7.81 9.68 4.14
C PHE A 200 9.08 9.60 5.01
N PHE A 201 8.94 9.64 6.34
CA PHE A 201 10.06 9.49 7.25
C PHE A 201 10.50 8.03 7.40
N TYR A 202 9.56 7.09 7.40
CA TYR A 202 9.82 5.67 7.60
C TYR A 202 10.76 5.10 6.52
N VAL A 203 10.55 5.48 5.26
CA VAL A 203 11.41 5.04 4.15
C VAL A 203 12.81 5.67 4.13
N MET A 204 13.08 6.69 4.95
CA MET A 204 14.42 7.22 5.12
C MET A 204 15.29 6.32 5.99
N VAL A 205 14.69 5.68 6.98
CA VAL A 205 15.37 4.77 7.92
C VAL A 205 15.48 3.36 7.31
N LYS A 206 14.51 2.96 6.48
CA LYS A 206 14.41 1.65 5.82
C LYS A 206 14.57 0.49 6.80
N PRO A 207 13.80 0.42 7.90
CA PRO A 207 13.91 -0.68 8.84
C PRO A 207 13.56 -2.01 8.17
N GLU A 208 14.11 -3.10 8.68
CA GLU A 208 13.71 -4.44 8.25
C GLU A 208 12.23 -4.70 8.57
N PRO A 209 11.53 -5.52 7.75
CA PRO A 209 10.17 -5.92 8.04
C PRO A 209 10.10 -6.84 9.26
N THR A 210 8.91 -6.99 9.82
CA THR A 210 8.68 -7.86 10.99
C THR A 210 9.12 -9.31 10.74
N TYR A 211 8.86 -9.81 9.53
CA TYR A 211 9.30 -11.14 9.10
C TYR A 211 9.96 -11.04 7.72
N LEU A 212 11.20 -11.48 7.61
CA LEU A 212 11.89 -11.54 6.33
C LEU A 212 11.70 -12.94 5.71
N GLY A 213 12.31 -13.97 6.23
CA GLY A 213 12.26 -15.34 5.68
C GLY A 213 13.19 -15.56 4.49
N ASP A 214 13.15 -16.77 3.95
CA ASP A 214 13.94 -17.15 2.78
C ASP A 214 13.36 -16.54 1.48
N ALA A 215 14.23 -16.31 0.50
CA ALA A 215 13.81 -15.79 -0.79
C ALA A 215 13.06 -16.87 -1.61
N ILE A 216 11.91 -16.47 -2.15
CA ILE A 216 11.09 -17.26 -3.08
C ILE A 216 10.92 -16.41 -4.35
N PRO A 217 11.87 -16.47 -5.30
CA PRO A 217 11.86 -15.59 -6.47
C PRO A 217 10.58 -15.71 -7.29
N ILE A 218 10.08 -14.57 -7.79
CA ILE A 218 8.81 -14.49 -8.53
C ILE A 218 8.76 -15.32 -9.81
N ASN A 219 9.91 -15.70 -10.35
CA ASN A 219 10.03 -16.61 -11.50
C ASN A 219 9.96 -18.10 -11.11
N SER A 220 9.84 -18.41 -9.82
CA SER A 220 9.66 -19.79 -9.32
C SER A 220 8.19 -20.23 -9.38
N ASN A 221 7.83 -21.24 -8.60
CA ASN A 221 6.47 -21.75 -8.48
C ASN A 221 5.76 -21.08 -7.29
N GLY A 222 4.62 -20.43 -7.53
CA GLY A 222 3.80 -19.78 -6.49
C GLY A 222 3.27 -20.74 -5.43
N ASP A 223 3.18 -22.04 -5.72
CA ASP A 223 2.77 -23.04 -4.73
C ASP A 223 3.79 -23.25 -3.61
N LEU A 224 5.04 -22.78 -3.78
CA LEU A 224 6.04 -22.74 -2.71
C LEU A 224 5.67 -21.78 -1.58
N THR A 225 4.69 -20.93 -1.79
CA THR A 225 4.17 -19.99 -0.79
C THR A 225 2.90 -20.48 -0.11
N ASN A 226 2.41 -21.68 -0.45
CA ASN A 226 1.25 -22.29 0.22
C ASN A 226 1.61 -22.70 1.66
N ASP A 227 0.63 -22.59 2.58
CA ASP A 227 0.71 -23.09 3.96
C ASP A 227 0.59 -24.61 4.02
#